data_4ad64b97458143384a0b51412fa2f3df
#
_entry.id   4ad64b97458143384a0b51412fa2f3df
#
_cell.length_a   1.000
_cell.length_b   1.000
_cell.length_c   1.000
_cell.angle_alpha   90.00
_cell.angle_beta   90.00
_cell.angle_gamma   90.00
#
_symmetry.space_group_name_H-M   'P 1'
#
loop_
_entity.id
_entity.type
_entity.pdbx_description
1 polymer ?
#
loop_
_entity_poly.entity_id
_entity_poly.type
_entity_poly.pdbx_seq_one_letter_code
_entity_poly.pdbx_strand_id
1 'polypeptide(L)'
;MFQDEARFGRMVRIRRCWAPWPARPMVGNGYEREFLYVYGAVSPLQGQFDWMITHIMNTTHMSEFLAQVSSAHRRDFIVMVVDGASSHKAHDLVVPENMRLLRLPPYSPELNPQEHVWDE
;
A
#
# COMPACT_ATOMS: atom_id res chain seq x y z
N MET A 1 -12.07 -2.76 -7.74
CA MET A 1 -10.69 -2.99 -7.25
C MET A 1 -10.61 -2.54 -5.81
N PHE A 2 -9.68 -3.08 -5.06
CA PHE A 2 -9.41 -2.70 -3.67
C PHE A 2 -8.00 -2.11 -3.61
N GLN A 3 -7.88 -0.92 -3.03
CA GLN A 3 -6.63 -0.19 -2.96
C GLN A 3 -6.15 -0.12 -1.50
N ASP A 4 -4.84 -0.17 -1.33
CA ASP A 4 -4.17 -0.01 -0.05
C ASP A 4 -2.72 0.45 -0.23
N GLU A 5 -2.11 0.96 0.83
CA GLU A 5 -0.70 1.36 0.84
C GLU A 5 0.09 0.53 1.84
N ALA A 6 1.23 0.01 1.39
CA ALA A 6 2.22 -0.61 2.26
C ALA A 6 3.48 0.23 2.39
N ARG A 7 4.07 0.22 3.58
CA ARG A 7 5.35 0.85 3.86
C ARG A 7 6.41 -0.22 4.13
N PHE A 8 7.43 -0.25 3.30
CA PHE A 8 8.60 -1.10 3.47
C PHE A 8 9.78 -0.28 3.96
N GLY A 9 10.43 -0.74 5.02
CA GLY A 9 11.59 -0.06 5.60
C GLY A 9 12.70 -1.05 5.94
N ARG A 10 13.94 -0.58 5.91
CA ARG A 10 15.11 -1.33 6.38
C ARG A 10 15.17 -1.34 7.92
N MET A 11 14.11 -1.80 8.57
CA MET A 11 14.15 -2.00 10.01
C MET A 11 14.61 -3.41 10.33
N VAL A 12 15.75 -3.50 11.01
CA VAL A 12 16.22 -4.77 11.59
C VAL A 12 15.24 -5.16 12.69
N ARG A 13 14.42 -6.17 12.44
CA ARG A 13 13.62 -6.78 13.50
C ARG A 13 14.55 -7.62 14.37
N ILE A 14 14.63 -7.31 15.65
CA ILE A 14 15.34 -8.15 16.63
C ILE A 14 14.63 -9.51 16.67
N ARG A 15 15.31 -10.54 16.19
CA ARG A 15 14.82 -11.92 16.23
C ARG A 15 15.62 -12.71 17.26
N ARG A 16 14.97 -13.66 17.93
CA ARG A 16 15.67 -14.64 18.75
C ARG A 16 16.47 -15.56 17.83
N CYS A 17 17.74 -15.80 18.15
CA CYS A 17 18.58 -16.77 17.47
C CYS A 17 19.26 -17.67 18.51
N TRP A 18 19.64 -18.87 18.12
CA TRP A 18 20.47 -19.75 18.92
C TRP A 18 21.92 -19.27 18.85
N ALA A 19 22.56 -19.12 19.99
CA ALA A 19 23.96 -18.79 20.10
C ALA A 19 24.60 -19.58 21.26
N PRO A 20 25.89 -19.95 21.17
CA PRO A 20 26.60 -20.60 22.28
C PRO A 20 26.58 -19.69 23.52
N TRP A 21 26.25 -20.24 24.67
CA TRP A 21 26.31 -19.50 25.91
C TRP A 21 27.80 -19.23 26.28
N PRO A 22 28.19 -18.02 26.73
CA PRO A 22 27.39 -16.82 27.03
C PRO A 22 27.34 -15.78 25.90
N ALA A 23 27.65 -16.16 24.66
CA ALA A 23 27.73 -15.24 23.53
C ALA A 23 26.32 -14.66 23.23
N ARG A 24 26.23 -13.33 23.17
CA ARG A 24 25.09 -12.61 22.67
C ARG A 24 25.45 -12.04 21.29
N PRO A 25 24.89 -12.56 20.19
CA PRO A 25 25.15 -12.02 18.86
C PRO A 25 24.74 -10.54 18.83
N MET A 26 25.69 -9.69 18.48
CA MET A 26 25.43 -8.26 18.25
C MET A 26 25.36 -8.04 16.74
N VAL A 27 24.21 -7.57 16.28
CA VAL A 27 24.03 -7.14 14.90
C VAL A 27 24.23 -5.64 14.86
N GLY A 28 25.14 -5.17 13.98
CA GLY A 28 25.36 -3.74 13.76
C GLY A 28 24.06 -3.09 13.31
N ASN A 29 23.59 -2.11 14.06
CA ASN A 29 22.36 -1.41 13.79
C ASN A 29 22.67 -0.20 12.90
N GLY A 30 22.58 -0.39 11.59
CA GLY A 30 22.54 0.72 10.66
C GLY A 30 21.16 1.38 10.76
N TYR A 31 21.06 2.50 11.47
CA TYR A 31 19.83 3.29 11.54
C TYR A 31 19.59 4.13 10.28
N GLU A 32 19.70 3.53 9.12
CA GLU A 32 19.24 4.18 7.90
C GLU A 32 17.73 4.00 7.81
N ARG A 33 17.00 5.06 8.12
CA ARG A 33 15.54 5.14 7.99
C ARG A 33 15.16 5.39 6.53
N GLU A 34 15.42 4.43 5.68
CA GLU A 34 14.92 4.45 4.33
C GLU A 34 13.59 3.71 4.28
N PHE A 35 12.56 4.41 3.82
CA PHE A 35 11.24 3.82 3.59
C PHE A 35 10.88 3.94 2.13
N LEU A 36 10.27 2.88 1.61
CA LEU A 36 9.57 2.87 0.34
C LEU A 36 8.09 2.66 0.62
N TYR A 37 7.27 3.33 -0.15
CA TYR A 37 5.83 3.16 -0.10
C TYR A 37 5.36 2.50 -1.38
N VAL A 38 4.46 1.55 -1.26
CA VAL A 38 3.84 0.86 -2.38
C VAL A 38 2.35 1.13 -2.33
N TYR A 39 1.85 1.77 -3.38
CA TYR A 39 0.42 1.80 -3.67
C TYR A 39 0.06 0.54 -4.43
N GLY A 40 -0.96 -0.17 -4.00
CA GLY A 40 -1.46 -1.37 -4.66
C GLY A 40 -2.95 -1.31 -4.88
N ALA A 41 -3.42 -1.90 -5.97
CA ALA A 41 -4.83 -2.09 -6.26
C ALA A 41 -5.08 -3.48 -6.83
N VAL A 42 -5.86 -4.30 -6.13
CA VAL A 42 -6.18 -5.66 -6.53
C VAL A 42 -7.62 -5.76 -7.03
N SER A 43 -7.82 -6.51 -8.10
CA SER A 43 -9.13 -7.00 -8.53
C SER A 43 -9.24 -8.50 -8.27
N PRO A 44 -9.84 -8.94 -7.16
CA PRO A 44 -9.91 -10.36 -6.81
C PRO A 44 -10.67 -11.18 -7.84
N LEU A 45 -11.68 -10.60 -8.50
CA LEU A 45 -12.50 -11.29 -9.48
C LEU A 45 -11.75 -11.55 -10.79
N GLN A 46 -10.79 -10.72 -11.14
CA GLN A 46 -10.06 -10.78 -12.41
C GLN A 46 -8.61 -11.22 -12.22
N GLY A 47 -8.13 -11.31 -10.97
CA GLY A 47 -6.74 -11.63 -10.64
C GLY A 47 -5.76 -10.56 -11.12
N GLN A 48 -6.19 -9.30 -11.22
CA GLN A 48 -5.34 -8.18 -11.65
C GLN A 48 -4.77 -7.47 -10.43
N PHE A 49 -3.52 -7.04 -10.55
CA PHE A 49 -2.83 -6.28 -9.53
C PHE A 49 -2.02 -5.15 -10.18
N ASP A 50 -2.41 -3.92 -9.90
CA ASP A 50 -1.68 -2.72 -10.28
C ASP A 50 -0.92 -2.18 -9.07
N TRP A 51 0.29 -1.67 -9.30
CA TRP A 51 1.12 -1.14 -8.21
C TRP A 51 2.02 0.00 -8.66
N MET A 52 2.42 0.83 -7.70
CA MET A 52 3.36 1.93 -7.88
C MET A 52 4.24 2.08 -6.63
N ILE A 53 5.55 2.22 -6.82
CA ILE A 53 6.51 2.46 -5.72
C ILE A 53 6.87 3.93 -5.68
N THR A 54 6.86 4.50 -4.48
CA THR A 54 7.26 5.90 -4.24
C THR A 54 8.12 6.02 -2.98
N HIS A 55 8.82 7.14 -2.84
CA HIS A 55 9.56 7.49 -1.62
C HIS A 55 8.72 8.27 -0.60
N ILE A 56 7.58 8.80 -1.02
CA ILE A 56 6.71 9.65 -0.21
C ILE A 56 5.26 9.25 -0.45
N MET A 57 4.50 9.10 0.62
CA MET A 57 3.06 8.89 0.55
C MET A 57 2.33 10.22 0.71
N ASN A 58 1.67 10.68 -0.36
CA ASN A 58 0.92 11.93 -0.37
C ASN A 58 -0.23 11.88 -1.39
N THR A 59 -1.07 12.92 -1.38
CA THR A 59 -2.23 13.06 -2.29
C THR A 59 -1.83 13.14 -3.76
N THR A 60 -0.67 13.74 -4.07
CA THR A 60 -0.17 13.85 -5.45
C THR A 60 0.15 12.46 -6.01
N HIS A 61 0.94 11.65 -5.28
CA HIS A 61 1.27 10.29 -5.71
C HIS A 61 0.03 9.38 -5.74
N MET A 62 -0.93 9.58 -4.83
CA MET A 62 -2.21 8.88 -4.91
C MET A 62 -2.94 9.23 -6.20
N SER A 63 -2.99 10.50 -6.59
CA SER A 63 -3.61 10.93 -7.85
C SER A 63 -2.89 10.34 -9.08
N GLU A 64 -1.55 10.28 -9.05
CA GLU A 64 -0.74 9.64 -10.10
C GLU A 64 -1.03 8.14 -10.20
N PHE A 65 -1.14 7.46 -9.06
CA PHE A 65 -1.49 6.05 -9.02
C PHE A 65 -2.89 5.79 -9.60
N LEU A 66 -3.89 6.58 -9.22
CA LEU A 66 -5.24 6.47 -9.78
C LEU A 66 -5.25 6.71 -11.29
N ALA A 67 -4.46 7.68 -11.79
CA ALA A 67 -4.31 7.93 -13.22
C ALA A 67 -3.64 6.76 -13.95
N GLN A 68 -2.62 6.14 -13.34
CA GLN A 68 -1.97 4.94 -13.86
C GLN A 68 -2.96 3.79 -14.02
N VAL A 69 -3.72 3.46 -12.96
CA VAL A 69 -4.73 2.40 -12.98
C VAL A 69 -5.83 2.70 -14.01
N SER A 70 -6.31 3.93 -14.05
CA SER A 70 -7.29 4.38 -15.06
C SER A 70 -6.79 4.16 -16.49
N SER A 71 -5.53 4.47 -16.75
CA SER A 71 -4.92 4.31 -18.06
C SER A 71 -4.72 2.85 -18.45
N ALA A 72 -4.43 1.99 -17.49
CA ALA A 72 -4.29 0.55 -17.71
C ALA A 72 -5.64 -0.11 -18.03
N HIS A 73 -6.73 0.41 -17.49
CA HIS A 73 -8.09 -0.14 -17.59
C HIS A 73 -9.06 0.82 -18.30
N ARG A 74 -8.66 1.39 -19.43
CA ARG A 74 -9.43 2.43 -20.18
C ARG A 74 -10.82 2.00 -20.64
N ARG A 75 -11.05 0.71 -20.78
CA ARG A 75 -12.34 0.16 -21.25
C ARG A 75 -13.30 -0.16 -20.12
N ASP A 76 -12.82 -0.05 -18.88
CA ASP A 76 -13.59 -0.43 -17.69
C ASP A 76 -14.00 0.82 -16.91
N PHE A 77 -15.13 0.74 -16.23
CA PHE A 77 -15.48 1.67 -15.18
C PHE A 77 -15.06 1.05 -13.84
N ILE A 78 -14.17 1.71 -13.12
CA ILE A 78 -13.52 1.19 -11.93
C ILE A 78 -14.23 1.72 -10.70
N VAL A 79 -14.76 0.83 -9.85
CA VAL A 79 -15.10 1.13 -8.47
C VAL A 79 -13.88 0.78 -7.61
N MET A 80 -13.17 1.80 -7.12
CA MET A 80 -12.00 1.65 -6.28
C MET A 80 -12.40 1.76 -4.83
N VAL A 81 -12.30 0.65 -4.10
CA VAL A 81 -12.54 0.61 -2.67
C VAL A 81 -11.26 1.05 -1.97
N VAL A 82 -11.36 2.05 -1.10
CA VAL A 82 -10.23 2.65 -0.38
C VAL A 82 -10.55 2.71 1.11
N ASP A 83 -9.52 2.68 1.93
CA ASP A 83 -9.67 2.88 3.36
C ASP A 83 -9.99 4.35 3.73
N GLY A 84 -10.07 4.62 5.03
CA GLY A 84 -10.35 5.96 5.54
C GLY A 84 -9.13 6.88 5.67
N ALA A 85 -7.99 6.57 5.05
CA ALA A 85 -6.77 7.36 5.15
C ALA A 85 -6.96 8.83 4.73
N SER A 86 -6.16 9.71 5.28
CA SER A 86 -6.26 11.16 5.04
C SER A 86 -5.97 11.53 3.58
N SER A 87 -5.09 10.79 2.91
CA SER A 87 -4.78 10.96 1.49
C SER A 87 -6.01 10.76 0.58
N HIS A 88 -6.96 9.92 0.99
CA HIS A 88 -8.20 9.65 0.25
C HIS A 88 -9.31 10.69 0.52
N LYS A 89 -9.12 11.57 1.48
CA LYS A 89 -10.08 12.62 1.87
C LYS A 89 -9.67 14.01 1.40
N ALA A 90 -8.47 14.16 0.85
CA ALA A 90 -7.97 15.44 0.44
C ALA A 90 -8.81 16.04 -0.70
N HIS A 91 -9.12 17.34 -0.59
CA HIS A 91 -9.85 18.06 -1.65
C HIS A 91 -9.08 18.11 -2.96
N ASP A 92 -7.76 17.98 -2.90
CA ASP A 92 -6.87 18.05 -4.06
C ASP A 92 -6.66 16.69 -4.76
N LEU A 93 -7.34 15.64 -4.29
CA LEU A 93 -7.26 14.32 -4.91
C LEU A 93 -7.97 14.32 -6.26
N VAL A 94 -7.21 14.04 -7.31
CA VAL A 94 -7.74 13.95 -8.68
C VAL A 94 -8.17 12.51 -8.96
N VAL A 95 -9.48 12.32 -9.16
CA VAL A 95 -10.06 11.01 -9.50
C VAL A 95 -10.39 11.00 -10.99
N PRO A 96 -9.87 10.02 -11.78
CA PRO A 96 -10.18 9.89 -13.20
C PRO A 96 -11.68 9.71 -13.49
N GLU A 97 -12.12 10.08 -14.71
CA GLU A 97 -13.54 10.03 -15.10
C GLU A 97 -14.13 8.61 -15.11
N ASN A 98 -13.30 7.61 -15.45
CA ASN A 98 -13.72 6.19 -15.46
C ASN A 98 -13.59 5.52 -14.09
N MET A 99 -13.51 6.30 -13.01
CA MET A 99 -13.30 5.78 -11.66
C MET A 99 -14.20 6.46 -10.63
N ARG A 100 -14.63 5.67 -9.65
CA ARG A 100 -15.29 6.15 -8.43
C ARG A 100 -14.61 5.56 -7.22
N LEU A 101 -14.40 6.37 -6.20
CA LEU A 101 -13.87 5.92 -4.91
C LEU A 101 -15.04 5.56 -3.98
N LEU A 102 -14.98 4.36 -3.42
CA LEU A 102 -15.86 3.87 -2.37
C LEU A 102 -15.04 3.69 -1.09
N ARG A 103 -15.38 4.43 -0.04
CA ARG A 103 -14.65 4.34 1.23
C ARG A 103 -15.18 3.20 2.08
N LEU A 104 -14.26 2.43 2.64
CA LEU A 104 -14.57 1.43 3.65
C LEU A 104 -15.02 2.12 4.96
N PRO A 105 -15.88 1.46 5.77
CA PRO A 105 -16.15 1.90 7.13
C PRO A 105 -14.85 2.00 7.94
N PRO A 106 -14.75 2.91 8.89
CA PRO A 106 -13.58 3.00 9.77
C PRO A 106 -13.42 1.70 10.57
N TYR A 107 -12.16 1.30 10.82
CA TYR A 107 -11.79 0.11 11.59
C TYR A 107 -12.29 -1.23 11.02
N SER A 108 -12.30 -1.37 9.70
CA SER A 108 -12.74 -2.61 9.02
C SER A 108 -11.68 -3.12 8.02
N PRO A 109 -10.43 -3.39 8.46
CA PRO A 109 -9.38 -3.89 7.57
C PRO A 109 -9.72 -5.27 6.97
N GLU A 110 -10.50 -6.09 7.69
CA GLU A 110 -10.96 -7.40 7.23
C GLU A 110 -11.81 -7.34 5.96
N LEU A 111 -12.32 -6.17 5.59
CA LEU A 111 -13.07 -5.97 4.34
C LEU A 111 -12.17 -5.63 3.15
N ASN A 112 -10.87 -5.42 3.39
CA ASN A 112 -9.91 -5.10 2.33
C ASN A 112 -9.04 -6.33 1.99
N PRO A 113 -9.29 -7.05 0.90
CA PRO A 113 -8.48 -8.19 0.51
C PRO A 113 -7.03 -7.82 0.15
N GLN A 114 -6.72 -6.56 -0.08
CA GLN A 114 -5.37 -6.07 -0.33
C GLN A 114 -4.44 -6.31 0.86
N GLU A 115 -4.94 -6.28 2.08
CA GLU A 115 -4.17 -6.56 3.29
C GLU A 115 -3.49 -7.94 3.23
N HIS A 116 -4.16 -8.94 2.64
CA HIS A 116 -3.60 -10.28 2.46
C HIS A 116 -2.50 -10.35 1.40
N VAL A 117 -2.48 -9.42 0.45
CA VAL A 117 -1.42 -9.36 -0.57
C VAL A 117 -0.08 -8.93 0.04
N TRP A 118 -0.11 -8.14 1.11
CA TRP A 118 1.10 -7.69 1.79
C TRP A 118 1.73 -8.74 2.71
N ASP A 119 0.99 -9.77 3.08
CA ASP A 119 1.44 -10.84 3.97
C ASP A 119 2.19 -11.97 3.24
N GLU A 120 2.11 -12.03 1.91
CA GLU A 120 2.78 -13.00 1.03
C GLU A 120 4.21 -12.53 0.64
#